data_b5715bdd7b7eca3efa2fd65ae9041d07
#
_entry.id   b5715bdd7b7eca3efa2fd65ae9041d07
#
_cell.length_a   1.000
_cell.length_b   1.000
_cell.length_c   1.000
_cell.angle_alpha   90.00
_cell.angle_beta   90.00
_cell.angle_gamma   90.00
#
_symmetry.space_group_name_H-M   'P 1'
#
loop_
_entity.id
_entity.type
_entity.pdbx_description
1 polymer ?
#
loop_
_entity_poly.entity_id
_entity_poly.type
_entity_poly.pdbx_seq_one_letter_code
_entity_poly.pdbx_strand_id
1 'polypeptide(L)'
;MKYVFCFLIFCCLGGLGCWGQELRTGTYPDGSVRYKGYFSDGRPVGKMVRYYPDGKVQAEMEYRGDTVEAILYSRDGKYMSTGKYVNKLKTGVWKFLKGDDLLAEENYRNNVLDGESLSYFQSGEMAGCKTWRNGKPDGGWKLYYENGQLRLQACYHLGKIDGEVRSYDQKGVLRVQGKYRNDRKEGKWEFYDEKGELLKVKIYHNGVAEDAAEEETEESRKLDEMMISGKEIPDPAVFADDPEAYMRLTGMK
;
A
#
# COMPACT_ATOMS: atom_id res chain seq x y z
N MET A 1 -20.37 -6.01 13.85
CA MET A 1 -21.59 -5.32 13.40
C MET A 1 -21.59 -5.42 11.88
N LYS A 2 -22.48 -6.25 11.29
CA LYS A 2 -22.51 -6.54 9.86
C LYS A 2 -22.99 -5.31 9.10
N TYR A 3 -22.11 -4.67 8.35
CA TYR A 3 -22.54 -3.67 7.37
C TYR A 3 -23.03 -4.39 6.12
N VAL A 4 -24.33 -4.74 6.13
CA VAL A 4 -25.03 -5.11 4.91
C VAL A 4 -25.27 -3.80 4.15
N PHE A 5 -24.49 -3.57 3.10
CA PHE A 5 -24.80 -2.53 2.13
C PHE A 5 -26.07 -2.95 1.38
N CYS A 6 -27.22 -2.55 1.92
CA CYS A 6 -28.50 -2.65 1.23
C CYS A 6 -28.48 -1.66 0.07
N PHE A 7 -28.25 -2.13 -1.16
CA PHE A 7 -28.50 -1.34 -2.36
C PHE A 7 -30.02 -1.13 -2.50
N LEU A 8 -30.48 0.05 -2.08
CA LEU A 8 -31.83 0.52 -2.37
C LEU A 8 -31.99 0.68 -3.89
N ILE A 9 -32.83 -0.19 -4.45
CA ILE A 9 -33.37 -0.03 -5.82
C ILE A 9 -34.30 1.20 -5.76
N PHE A 10 -33.79 2.35 -6.21
CA PHE A 10 -34.62 3.51 -6.47
C PHE A 10 -35.17 3.38 -7.90
N CYS A 11 -36.41 2.84 -8.04
CA CYS A 11 -37.20 3.00 -9.24
C CYS A 11 -37.68 4.46 -9.30
N CYS A 12 -36.90 5.34 -9.96
CA CYS A 12 -37.47 6.62 -10.39
C CYS A 12 -38.27 6.40 -11.67
N LEU A 13 -39.57 6.29 -11.52
CA LEU A 13 -40.57 6.62 -12.54
C LEU A 13 -40.52 8.14 -12.76
N GLY A 14 -39.80 8.59 -13.77
CA GLY A 14 -39.74 9.98 -14.20
C GLY A 14 -39.18 9.99 -15.61
N GLY A 15 -40.05 10.00 -16.63
CA GLY A 15 -39.70 9.97 -18.03
C GLY A 15 -38.90 11.18 -18.46
N LEU A 16 -37.60 11.00 -18.61
CA LEU A 16 -36.75 11.71 -19.59
C LEU A 16 -35.90 10.63 -20.22
N GLY A 17 -36.04 10.47 -21.52
CA GLY A 17 -35.52 9.39 -22.32
C GLY A 17 -34.04 9.09 -22.08
N CYS A 18 -33.77 7.95 -21.49
CA CYS A 18 -32.44 7.33 -21.53
C CYS A 18 -32.27 6.74 -22.94
N TRP A 19 -32.08 7.61 -23.93
CA TRP A 19 -31.83 7.22 -25.30
C TRP A 19 -30.41 6.64 -25.36
N GLY A 20 -30.32 5.33 -25.59
CA GLY A 20 -29.10 4.71 -26.07
C GLY A 20 -28.28 3.83 -25.12
N GLN A 21 -28.76 3.50 -23.90
CA GLN A 21 -28.03 2.52 -23.07
C GLN A 21 -28.41 1.08 -23.47
N GLU A 22 -27.41 0.30 -23.87
CA GLU A 22 -27.56 -1.10 -24.25
C GLU A 22 -26.83 -1.99 -23.25
N LEU A 23 -27.55 -3.01 -22.71
CA LEU A 23 -26.90 -4.05 -21.90
C LEU A 23 -26.14 -5.00 -22.82
N ARG A 24 -24.83 -5.12 -22.61
CA ARG A 24 -23.96 -6.05 -23.32
C ARG A 24 -23.36 -7.10 -22.42
N THR A 25 -23.22 -8.30 -22.96
CA THR A 25 -22.48 -9.39 -22.35
C THR A 25 -21.34 -9.78 -23.28
N GLY A 26 -20.11 -9.74 -22.78
CA GLY A 26 -18.94 -10.29 -23.49
C GLY A 26 -18.54 -11.62 -22.91
N THR A 27 -17.96 -12.49 -23.74
CA THR A 27 -17.52 -13.83 -23.35
C THR A 27 -16.03 -14.03 -23.56
N TYR A 28 -15.48 -15.02 -22.88
CA TYR A 28 -14.18 -15.60 -23.14
C TYR A 28 -14.26 -16.55 -24.34
N PRO A 29 -13.12 -17.01 -24.91
CA PRO A 29 -13.13 -17.98 -26.02
C PRO A 29 -13.82 -19.33 -25.71
N ASP A 30 -13.86 -19.72 -24.43
CA ASP A 30 -14.55 -20.94 -23.95
C ASP A 30 -16.07 -20.75 -23.79
N GLY A 31 -16.59 -19.55 -24.07
CA GLY A 31 -18.01 -19.21 -23.95
C GLY A 31 -18.42 -18.72 -22.56
N SER A 32 -17.56 -18.81 -21.55
CA SER A 32 -17.87 -18.29 -20.23
C SER A 32 -17.99 -16.76 -20.25
N VAL A 33 -18.82 -16.20 -19.36
CA VAL A 33 -19.07 -14.75 -19.32
C VAL A 33 -17.83 -14.03 -18.81
N ARG A 34 -17.36 -13.04 -19.57
CA ARG A 34 -16.24 -12.15 -19.22
C ARG A 34 -16.69 -10.86 -18.58
N TYR A 35 -17.78 -10.27 -19.07
CA TYR A 35 -18.39 -9.06 -18.48
C TYR A 35 -19.86 -8.96 -18.81
N LYS A 36 -20.60 -8.21 -17.95
CA LYS A 36 -21.94 -7.68 -18.20
C LYS A 36 -21.96 -6.20 -17.83
N GLY A 37 -22.50 -5.33 -18.68
CA GLY A 37 -22.52 -3.90 -18.40
C GLY A 37 -23.30 -3.13 -19.44
N TYR A 38 -23.58 -1.86 -19.13
CA TYR A 38 -24.30 -0.95 -20.01
C TYR A 38 -23.30 -0.16 -20.87
N PHE A 39 -23.71 0.08 -22.11
CA PHE A 39 -22.95 0.84 -23.09
C PHE A 39 -23.82 1.91 -23.74
N SER A 40 -23.22 3.07 -24.02
CA SER A 40 -23.77 4.13 -24.87
C SER A 40 -22.70 4.52 -25.88
N ASP A 41 -23.05 4.58 -27.16
CA ASP A 41 -22.13 4.90 -28.27
C ASP A 41 -20.83 4.09 -28.23
N GLY A 42 -20.94 2.81 -27.90
CA GLY A 42 -19.82 1.88 -27.82
C GLY A 42 -18.92 2.03 -26.60
N ARG A 43 -19.20 2.97 -25.70
CA ARG A 43 -18.47 3.20 -24.46
C ARG A 43 -19.23 2.63 -23.25
N PRO A 44 -18.57 2.05 -22.26
CA PRO A 44 -19.22 1.60 -21.04
C PRO A 44 -19.76 2.79 -20.26
N VAL A 45 -20.96 2.63 -19.69
CA VAL A 45 -21.64 3.63 -18.84
C VAL A 45 -22.32 2.95 -17.66
N GLY A 46 -22.40 3.62 -16.50
CA GLY A 46 -23.01 3.05 -15.31
C GLY A 46 -22.32 1.79 -14.85
N LYS A 47 -23.08 0.81 -14.40
CA LYS A 47 -22.55 -0.40 -13.79
C LYS A 47 -22.05 -1.41 -14.80
N MET A 48 -20.88 -1.98 -14.51
CA MET A 48 -20.30 -3.12 -15.22
C MET A 48 -19.72 -4.11 -14.21
N VAL A 49 -19.98 -5.39 -14.41
CA VAL A 49 -19.36 -6.48 -13.65
C VAL A 49 -18.48 -7.28 -14.59
N ARG A 50 -17.25 -7.56 -14.19
CA ARG A 50 -16.32 -8.45 -14.87
C ARG A 50 -16.17 -9.73 -14.07
N TYR A 51 -15.92 -10.83 -14.78
CA TYR A 51 -15.82 -12.15 -14.21
C TYR A 51 -14.51 -12.82 -14.61
N TYR A 52 -13.98 -13.67 -13.77
CA TYR A 52 -12.96 -14.65 -14.11
C TYR A 52 -13.58 -15.76 -14.98
N PRO A 53 -12.77 -16.57 -15.70
CA PRO A 53 -13.28 -17.69 -16.50
C PRO A 53 -14.09 -18.73 -15.71
N ASP A 54 -13.84 -18.86 -14.39
CA ASP A 54 -14.58 -19.75 -13.49
C ASP A 54 -15.93 -19.16 -13.00
N GLY A 55 -16.31 -17.98 -13.53
CA GLY A 55 -17.56 -17.30 -13.22
C GLY A 55 -17.57 -16.47 -11.94
N LYS A 56 -16.49 -16.46 -11.17
CA LYS A 56 -16.36 -15.59 -10.01
C LYS A 56 -16.21 -14.12 -10.43
N VAL A 57 -16.71 -13.20 -9.61
CA VAL A 57 -16.56 -11.76 -9.85
C VAL A 57 -15.08 -11.39 -9.76
N GLN A 58 -14.59 -10.71 -10.79
CA GLN A 58 -13.26 -10.13 -10.89
C GLN A 58 -13.26 -8.66 -10.53
N ALA A 59 -14.29 -7.92 -10.99
CA ALA A 59 -14.42 -6.50 -10.73
C ALA A 59 -15.87 -6.03 -10.83
N GLU A 60 -16.21 -5.05 -9.98
CA GLU A 60 -17.40 -4.23 -10.09
C GLU A 60 -16.97 -2.79 -10.38
N MET A 61 -17.58 -2.17 -11.38
CA MET A 61 -17.19 -0.86 -11.88
C MET A 61 -18.43 0.03 -12.08
N GLU A 62 -18.29 1.29 -11.71
CA GLU A 62 -19.29 2.33 -11.98
C GLU A 62 -18.66 3.39 -12.88
N TYR A 63 -19.13 3.47 -14.12
CA TYR A 63 -18.62 4.39 -15.14
C TYR A 63 -19.37 5.70 -15.14
N ARG A 64 -18.66 6.83 -15.00
CA ARG A 64 -19.18 8.20 -15.10
C ARG A 64 -18.26 9.04 -15.98
N GLY A 65 -18.47 8.96 -17.30
CA GLY A 65 -17.56 9.54 -18.27
C GLY A 65 -16.19 8.89 -18.22
N ASP A 66 -15.14 9.69 -18.05
CA ASP A 66 -13.76 9.20 -17.96
C ASP A 66 -13.36 8.71 -16.56
N THR A 67 -14.29 8.83 -15.60
CA THR A 67 -14.09 8.37 -14.22
C THR A 67 -14.74 7.01 -14.02
N VAL A 68 -14.05 6.10 -13.34
CA VAL A 68 -14.55 4.78 -12.97
C VAL A 68 -14.26 4.55 -11.50
N GLU A 69 -15.28 4.37 -10.69
CA GLU A 69 -15.13 3.79 -9.35
C GLU A 69 -15.08 2.27 -9.49
N ALA A 70 -14.11 1.62 -8.88
CA ALA A 70 -13.88 0.20 -9.06
C ALA A 70 -13.66 -0.51 -7.74
N ILE A 71 -14.22 -1.74 -7.68
CA ILE A 71 -13.89 -2.76 -6.68
C ILE A 71 -13.32 -3.92 -7.46
N LEU A 72 -12.12 -4.35 -7.11
CA LEU A 72 -11.42 -5.47 -7.73
C LEU A 72 -11.30 -6.60 -6.72
N TYR A 73 -11.53 -7.82 -7.13
CA TYR A 73 -11.47 -9.00 -6.27
C TYR A 73 -10.37 -9.95 -6.73
N SER A 74 -9.66 -10.56 -5.79
CA SER A 74 -8.79 -11.70 -6.07
C SER A 74 -9.62 -12.93 -6.48
N ARG A 75 -9.01 -13.85 -7.23
CA ARG A 75 -9.71 -15.04 -7.74
C ARG A 75 -10.22 -15.96 -6.64
N ASP A 76 -9.53 -16.03 -5.50
CA ASP A 76 -9.96 -16.77 -4.31
C ASP A 76 -11.04 -16.05 -3.48
N GLY A 77 -11.30 -14.77 -3.78
CA GLY A 77 -12.28 -13.91 -3.11
C GLY A 77 -11.86 -13.41 -1.72
N LYS A 78 -10.63 -13.68 -1.30
CA LYS A 78 -10.17 -13.26 0.04
C LYS A 78 -9.75 -11.81 0.10
N TYR A 79 -9.25 -11.26 -1.02
CA TYR A 79 -8.72 -9.91 -1.09
C TYR A 79 -9.56 -9.05 -2.02
N MET A 80 -9.62 -7.78 -1.66
CA MET A 80 -10.34 -6.77 -2.42
C MET A 80 -9.51 -5.48 -2.46
N SER A 81 -9.57 -4.79 -3.59
CA SER A 81 -9.09 -3.41 -3.64
C SER A 81 -10.16 -2.49 -4.21
N THR A 82 -10.23 -1.26 -3.70
CA THR A 82 -11.20 -0.27 -4.18
C THR A 82 -10.55 1.07 -4.38
N GLY A 83 -10.97 1.78 -5.41
CA GLY A 83 -10.43 3.08 -5.76
C GLY A 83 -11.02 3.63 -7.05
N LYS A 84 -10.39 4.68 -7.55
CA LYS A 84 -10.85 5.42 -8.72
C LYS A 84 -9.84 5.36 -9.85
N TYR A 85 -10.36 5.17 -11.06
CA TYR A 85 -9.65 5.46 -12.30
C TYR A 85 -10.16 6.76 -12.92
N VAL A 86 -9.25 7.55 -13.47
CA VAL A 86 -9.56 8.68 -14.36
C VAL A 86 -8.76 8.46 -15.64
N ASN A 87 -9.42 8.48 -16.80
CA ASN A 87 -8.79 8.13 -18.09
C ASN A 87 -8.05 6.77 -18.05
N LYS A 88 -8.63 5.76 -17.38
CA LYS A 88 -8.06 4.41 -17.17
C LYS A 88 -6.80 4.35 -16.29
N LEU A 89 -6.44 5.45 -15.61
CA LEU A 89 -5.29 5.53 -14.73
C LEU A 89 -5.76 5.61 -13.28
N LYS A 90 -5.15 4.81 -12.37
CA LYS A 90 -5.40 4.91 -10.93
C LYS A 90 -5.15 6.32 -10.45
N THR A 91 -6.08 6.87 -9.67
CA THR A 91 -6.02 8.25 -9.15
C THR A 91 -6.63 8.31 -7.76
N GLY A 92 -6.02 9.10 -6.86
CA GLY A 92 -6.48 9.25 -5.49
C GLY A 92 -6.16 8.03 -4.63
N VAL A 93 -6.91 7.87 -3.55
CA VAL A 93 -6.69 6.80 -2.57
C VAL A 93 -7.23 5.47 -3.10
N TRP A 94 -6.38 4.45 -3.04
CA TRP A 94 -6.72 3.05 -3.24
C TRP A 94 -6.60 2.32 -1.93
N LYS A 95 -7.64 1.55 -1.58
CA LYS A 95 -7.70 0.73 -0.38
C LYS A 95 -7.55 -0.73 -0.72
N PHE A 96 -6.80 -1.45 0.10
CA PHE A 96 -6.55 -2.89 -0.03
C PHE A 96 -7.06 -3.57 1.23
N LEU A 97 -7.91 -4.58 1.05
CA LEU A 97 -8.61 -5.25 2.15
C LEU A 97 -8.45 -6.77 2.04
N LYS A 98 -8.52 -7.44 3.20
CA LYS A 98 -8.68 -8.89 3.32
C LYS A 98 -9.97 -9.17 4.09
N GLY A 99 -11.01 -9.62 3.39
CA GLY A 99 -12.35 -9.59 3.95
C GLY A 99 -12.76 -8.17 4.29
N ASP A 100 -13.07 -7.89 5.56
CA ASP A 100 -13.42 -6.56 6.06
C ASP A 100 -12.20 -5.80 6.64
N ASP A 101 -11.04 -6.46 6.78
CA ASP A 101 -9.84 -5.87 7.37
C ASP A 101 -9.13 -4.97 6.36
N LEU A 102 -8.95 -3.68 6.68
CA LEU A 102 -8.15 -2.76 5.90
C LEU A 102 -6.66 -3.07 6.11
N LEU A 103 -5.95 -3.39 5.03
CA LEU A 103 -4.52 -3.73 5.07
C LEU A 103 -3.64 -2.54 4.71
N ALA A 104 -4.06 -1.78 3.69
CA ALA A 104 -3.29 -0.64 3.21
C ALA A 104 -4.16 0.40 2.52
N GLU A 105 -3.67 1.63 2.52
CA GLU A 105 -4.15 2.74 1.68
C GLU A 105 -2.96 3.31 0.92
N GLU A 106 -3.13 3.57 -0.36
CA GLU A 106 -2.10 4.11 -1.22
C GLU A 106 -2.64 5.27 -2.06
N ASN A 107 -1.87 6.34 -2.17
CA ASN A 107 -2.23 7.47 -3.01
C ASN A 107 -1.58 7.35 -4.39
N TYR A 108 -2.40 7.44 -5.42
CA TYR A 108 -1.97 7.39 -6.81
C TYR A 108 -2.25 8.68 -7.56
N ARG A 109 -1.34 9.04 -8.45
CA ARG A 109 -1.52 10.03 -9.50
C ARG A 109 -1.12 9.40 -10.83
N ASN A 110 -2.10 9.16 -11.72
CA ASN A 110 -1.88 8.56 -13.04
C ASN A 110 -1.10 7.23 -12.99
N ASN A 111 -1.56 6.26 -12.20
CA ASN A 111 -0.93 4.96 -11.92
C ASN A 111 0.39 5.00 -11.13
N VAL A 112 0.87 6.17 -10.73
CA VAL A 112 2.13 6.33 -10.01
C VAL A 112 1.83 6.67 -8.56
N LEU A 113 2.53 6.03 -7.60
CA LEU A 113 2.44 6.39 -6.19
C LEU A 113 2.87 7.84 -5.98
N ASP A 114 1.98 8.65 -5.40
CA ASP A 114 2.20 10.08 -5.15
C ASP A 114 1.33 10.54 -3.97
N GLY A 115 1.95 10.77 -2.83
CA GLY A 115 1.30 11.05 -1.56
C GLY A 115 1.67 10.03 -0.49
N GLU A 116 0.84 9.86 0.52
CA GLU A 116 1.09 8.91 1.61
C GLU A 116 0.58 7.52 1.26
N SER A 117 1.35 6.51 1.64
CA SER A 117 0.91 5.12 1.78
C SER A 117 0.85 4.77 3.25
N LEU A 118 -0.25 4.15 3.67
CA LEU A 118 -0.49 3.68 5.03
C LEU A 118 -0.61 2.17 5.01
N SER A 119 -0.10 1.50 6.02
CA SER A 119 -0.30 0.06 6.25
C SER A 119 -0.84 -0.19 7.64
N TYR A 120 -1.59 -1.27 7.79
CA TYR A 120 -2.29 -1.58 9.03
C TYR A 120 -2.02 -3.03 9.46
N PHE A 121 -1.96 -3.27 10.75
CA PHE A 121 -2.01 -4.61 11.33
C PHE A 121 -3.41 -5.20 11.21
N GLN A 122 -3.53 -6.51 11.38
CA GLN A 122 -4.83 -7.17 11.39
C GLN A 122 -5.73 -6.68 12.54
N SER A 123 -5.16 -6.14 13.61
CA SER A 123 -5.88 -5.46 14.69
C SER A 123 -6.56 -4.16 14.25
N GLY A 124 -6.20 -3.62 13.06
CA GLY A 124 -6.64 -2.32 12.56
C GLY A 124 -5.76 -1.15 12.98
N GLU A 125 -4.76 -1.39 13.84
CA GLU A 125 -3.79 -0.38 14.23
C GLU A 125 -2.80 -0.09 13.09
N MET A 126 -2.30 1.15 13.01
CA MET A 126 -1.35 1.56 11.98
C MET A 126 -0.02 0.81 12.14
N ALA A 127 0.41 0.09 11.11
CA ALA A 127 1.69 -0.59 11.05
C ALA A 127 2.80 0.31 10.49
N GLY A 128 2.45 1.24 9.59
CA GLY A 128 3.41 2.17 9.05
C GLY A 128 2.84 3.21 8.10
N CYS A 129 3.65 4.22 7.81
CA CYS A 129 3.36 5.22 6.78
C CYS A 129 4.65 5.61 6.04
N LYS A 130 4.51 5.89 4.75
CA LYS A 130 5.60 6.32 3.88
C LYS A 130 5.10 7.35 2.88
N THR A 131 5.90 8.40 2.64
CA THR A 131 5.56 9.43 1.66
C THR A 131 6.25 9.14 0.33
N TRP A 132 5.49 9.30 -0.76
CA TRP A 132 5.92 9.06 -2.12
C TRP A 132 5.77 10.32 -2.97
N ARG A 133 6.67 10.51 -3.92
CA ARG A 133 6.60 11.54 -4.93
C ARG A 133 7.03 10.97 -6.28
N ASN A 134 6.11 10.99 -7.27
CA ASN A 134 6.38 10.46 -8.62
C ASN A 134 6.96 9.02 -8.59
N GLY A 135 6.39 8.13 -7.78
CA GLY A 135 6.77 6.72 -7.67
C GLY A 135 8.05 6.42 -6.89
N LYS A 136 8.66 7.44 -6.29
CA LYS A 136 9.84 7.28 -5.44
C LYS A 136 9.53 7.66 -4.01
N PRO A 137 10.03 6.95 -3.00
CA PRO A 137 9.98 7.42 -1.62
C PRO A 137 10.65 8.80 -1.52
N ASP A 138 9.91 9.79 -0.98
CA ASP A 138 10.43 11.16 -0.79
C ASP A 138 9.65 11.84 0.33
N GLY A 139 10.24 11.91 1.51
CA GLY A 139 9.64 12.39 2.75
C GLY A 139 9.75 11.39 3.89
N GLY A 140 8.80 11.45 4.82
CA GLY A 140 8.82 10.64 6.05
C GLY A 140 8.55 9.15 5.81
N TRP A 141 9.19 8.34 6.61
CA TRP A 141 8.89 6.93 6.76
C TRP A 141 8.84 6.57 8.24
N LYS A 142 7.74 5.97 8.70
CA LYS A 142 7.55 5.49 10.07
C LYS A 142 7.00 4.07 10.05
N LEU A 143 7.47 3.26 10.99
CA LEU A 143 6.91 1.96 11.33
C LEU A 143 6.48 1.97 12.80
N TYR A 144 5.46 1.22 13.10
CA TYR A 144 4.92 1.09 14.46
C TYR A 144 4.92 -0.37 14.88
N TYR A 145 4.90 -0.59 16.18
CA TYR A 145 4.53 -1.87 16.78
C TYR A 145 3.00 -1.96 16.87
N GLU A 146 2.48 -3.18 17.03
CA GLU A 146 1.04 -3.40 17.12
C GLU A 146 0.42 -2.73 18.37
N ASN A 147 1.20 -2.44 19.40
CA ASN A 147 0.78 -1.64 20.55
C ASN A 147 0.76 -0.12 20.29
N GLY A 148 0.96 0.33 19.05
CA GLY A 148 0.96 1.72 18.61
C GLY A 148 2.26 2.50 18.89
N GLN A 149 3.24 1.89 19.56
CA GLN A 149 4.54 2.53 19.80
C GLN A 149 5.34 2.67 18.51
N LEU A 150 6.01 3.82 18.34
CA LEU A 150 6.91 4.04 17.21
C LEU A 150 8.06 3.03 17.26
N ARG A 151 8.27 2.32 16.15
CA ARG A 151 9.36 1.34 15.98
C ARG A 151 10.54 1.92 15.21
N LEU A 152 10.24 2.67 14.14
CA LEU A 152 11.22 3.29 13.26
C LEU A 152 10.72 4.64 12.79
N GLN A 153 11.64 5.61 12.72
CA GLN A 153 11.45 6.86 12.01
C GLN A 153 12.67 7.13 11.13
N ALA A 154 12.43 7.41 9.86
CA ALA A 154 13.46 7.76 8.89
C ALA A 154 12.91 8.73 7.86
N CYS A 155 13.78 9.26 7.01
CA CYS A 155 13.42 10.10 5.89
C CYS A 155 14.04 9.58 4.60
N TYR A 156 13.29 9.73 3.51
CA TYR A 156 13.75 9.52 2.15
C TYR A 156 13.89 10.84 1.42
N HIS A 157 14.88 10.92 0.55
CA HIS A 157 15.01 11.97 -0.44
C HIS A 157 15.31 11.36 -1.81
N LEU A 158 14.44 11.60 -2.79
CA LEU A 158 14.54 11.09 -4.17
C LEU A 158 14.79 9.57 -4.26
N GLY A 159 14.16 8.78 -3.41
CA GLY A 159 14.23 7.33 -3.38
C GLY A 159 15.37 6.75 -2.55
N LYS A 160 16.18 7.60 -1.90
CA LYS A 160 17.28 7.19 -1.02
C LYS A 160 17.00 7.59 0.41
N ILE A 161 17.44 6.77 1.35
CA ILE A 161 17.42 7.14 2.76
C ILE A 161 18.43 8.27 2.96
N ASP A 162 17.94 9.43 3.40
CA ASP A 162 18.76 10.62 3.65
C ASP A 162 18.16 11.41 4.81
N GLY A 163 18.94 11.62 5.86
CA GLY A 163 18.50 12.29 7.08
C GLY A 163 18.65 11.43 8.32
N GLU A 164 18.03 11.88 9.41
CA GLU A 164 18.05 11.18 10.70
C GLU A 164 17.24 9.90 10.64
N VAL A 165 17.73 8.88 11.36
CA VAL A 165 17.02 7.64 11.64
C VAL A 165 17.01 7.40 13.15
N ARG A 166 15.87 6.91 13.65
CA ARG A 166 15.70 6.49 15.03
C ARG A 166 14.91 5.21 15.07
N SER A 167 15.37 4.25 15.87
CA SER A 167 14.61 3.03 16.17
C SER A 167 14.37 2.90 17.66
N TYR A 168 13.22 2.32 18.00
CA TYR A 168 12.73 2.19 19.35
C TYR A 168 12.31 0.74 19.61
N ASP A 169 12.28 0.33 20.86
CA ASP A 169 11.67 -0.94 21.25
C ASP A 169 10.16 -0.83 21.50
N GLN A 170 9.51 -1.94 21.85
CA GLN A 170 8.07 -1.99 22.12
C GLN A 170 7.62 -1.20 23.33
N LYS A 171 8.55 -0.76 24.19
CA LYS A 171 8.28 0.12 25.36
C LYS A 171 8.45 1.59 24.99
N GLY A 172 8.89 1.90 23.75
CA GLY A 172 9.18 3.24 23.30
C GLY A 172 10.57 3.75 23.69
N VAL A 173 11.44 2.87 24.19
CA VAL A 173 12.83 3.23 24.53
C VAL A 173 13.65 3.34 23.26
N LEU A 174 14.35 4.47 23.09
CA LEU A 174 15.28 4.67 21.98
C LEU A 174 16.41 3.63 22.04
N ARG A 175 16.63 2.93 20.92
CA ARG A 175 17.65 1.88 20.82
C ARG A 175 18.80 2.26 19.90
N VAL A 176 18.51 2.96 18.81
CA VAL A 176 19.52 3.45 17.87
C VAL A 176 19.12 4.82 17.35
N GLN A 177 20.09 5.71 17.23
CA GLN A 177 19.93 6.92 16.41
C GLN A 177 21.21 7.23 15.65
N GLY A 178 21.02 7.81 14.46
CA GLY A 178 22.10 8.20 13.58
C GLY A 178 21.60 8.93 12.35
N LYS A 179 22.46 9.06 11.36
CA LYS A 179 22.13 9.73 10.10
C LYS A 179 22.55 8.88 8.91
N TYR A 180 21.67 8.83 7.91
CA TYR A 180 22.02 8.38 6.56
C TYR A 180 22.27 9.56 5.64
N ARG A 181 23.18 9.36 4.69
CA ARG A 181 23.38 10.21 3.53
C ARG A 181 23.42 9.34 2.28
N ASN A 182 22.45 9.51 1.40
CA ASN A 182 22.34 8.71 0.17
C ASN A 182 22.45 7.19 0.41
N ASP A 183 21.64 6.62 1.31
CA ASP A 183 21.59 5.21 1.71
C ASP A 183 22.80 4.70 2.50
N ARG A 184 23.72 5.56 2.94
CA ARG A 184 24.91 5.16 3.68
C ARG A 184 24.92 5.79 5.06
N LYS A 185 25.30 5.01 6.09
CA LYS A 185 25.52 5.54 7.44
C LYS A 185 26.58 6.64 7.39
N GLU A 186 26.32 7.76 8.07
CA GLU A 186 27.19 8.93 8.09
C GLU A 186 27.25 9.56 9.46
N GLY A 187 28.46 9.95 9.91
CA GLY A 187 28.69 10.61 11.17
C GLY A 187 28.45 9.73 12.39
N LYS A 188 28.01 10.37 13.47
CA LYS A 188 27.83 9.75 14.77
C LYS A 188 26.60 8.86 14.80
N TRP A 189 26.76 7.62 15.29
CA TRP A 189 25.71 6.65 15.56
C TRP A 189 25.75 6.25 17.01
N GLU A 190 24.61 6.30 17.69
CA GLU A 190 24.45 6.03 19.11
C GLU A 190 23.55 4.81 19.32
N PHE A 191 23.99 3.91 20.18
CA PHE A 191 23.30 2.67 20.52
C PHE A 191 22.99 2.68 22.00
N TYR A 192 21.78 2.31 22.39
CA TYR A 192 21.26 2.40 23.74
C TYR A 192 20.80 1.04 24.24
N ASP A 193 20.87 0.82 25.54
CA ASP A 193 20.40 -0.38 26.21
C ASP A 193 18.86 -0.37 26.41
N GLU A 194 18.35 -1.39 27.08
CA GLU A 194 16.90 -1.53 27.38
C GLU A 194 16.38 -0.50 28.38
N LYS A 195 17.26 0.21 29.08
CA LYS A 195 16.93 1.31 30.01
C LYS A 195 17.04 2.69 29.33
N GLY A 196 17.53 2.73 28.09
CA GLY A 196 17.81 3.97 27.38
C GLY A 196 19.16 4.60 27.76
N GLU A 197 20.05 3.86 28.41
CA GLU A 197 21.40 4.32 28.71
C GLU A 197 22.32 4.11 27.51
N LEU A 198 23.20 5.08 27.24
CA LEU A 198 24.12 5.01 26.09
C LEU A 198 25.12 3.86 26.28
N LEU A 199 25.03 2.85 25.41
CA LEU A 199 25.93 1.70 25.40
C LEU A 199 27.19 1.95 24.58
N LYS A 200 27.02 2.53 23.36
CA LYS A 200 28.07 2.61 22.37
C LYS A 200 27.85 3.78 21.43
N VAL A 201 28.97 4.33 20.97
CA VAL A 201 29.02 5.29 19.87
C VAL A 201 29.92 4.74 18.78
N LYS A 202 29.47 4.76 17.52
CA LYS A 202 30.26 4.49 16.32
C LYS A 202 30.26 5.70 15.40
N ILE A 203 31.37 5.95 14.75
CA ILE A 203 31.48 6.98 13.70
C ILE A 203 31.56 6.29 12.36
N TYR A 204 30.72 6.74 11.43
CA TYR A 204 30.68 6.21 10.06
C TYR A 204 31.04 7.30 9.06
N HIS A 205 31.85 6.93 8.06
CA HIS A 205 32.15 7.72 6.88
C HIS A 205 31.73 6.96 5.63
N ASN A 206 30.71 7.48 4.97
CA ASN A 206 30.21 6.89 3.72
C ASN A 206 29.84 5.39 3.85
N GLY A 207 29.29 4.98 4.99
CA GLY A 207 28.87 3.61 5.29
C GLY A 207 29.92 2.72 5.97
N VAL A 208 31.14 3.20 6.13
CA VAL A 208 32.24 2.46 6.75
C VAL A 208 32.47 2.98 8.17
N ALA A 209 32.46 2.09 9.17
CA ALA A 209 32.81 2.46 10.54
C ALA A 209 34.30 2.71 10.69
N GLU A 210 34.69 3.72 11.48
CA GLU A 210 36.10 3.98 11.82
C GLU A 210 36.75 2.78 12.52
N ASP A 211 36.00 2.10 13.40
CA ASP A 211 36.44 0.90 14.12
C ASP A 211 35.86 -0.37 13.46
N ALA A 212 36.32 -0.67 12.25
CA ALA A 212 35.85 -1.82 11.46
C ALA A 212 36.10 -3.20 12.10
N ALA A 213 36.95 -3.27 13.14
CA ALA A 213 37.27 -4.51 13.87
C ALA A 213 36.25 -4.89 14.96
N GLU A 214 35.30 -4.02 15.26
CA GLU A 214 34.27 -4.28 16.25
C GLU A 214 33.04 -4.97 15.64
N GLU A 215 32.60 -6.04 16.33
CA GLU A 215 31.41 -6.81 15.97
C GLU A 215 30.17 -5.91 15.85
N GLU A 216 29.38 -6.15 14.81
CA GLU A 216 28.11 -5.44 14.60
C GLU A 216 27.13 -5.73 15.75
N THR A 217 26.52 -4.67 16.30
CA THR A 217 25.53 -4.86 17.36
C THR A 217 24.23 -5.45 16.79
N GLU A 218 23.53 -6.22 17.63
CA GLU A 218 22.22 -6.78 17.26
C GLU A 218 21.20 -5.68 16.84
N GLU A 219 21.23 -4.54 17.51
CA GLU A 219 20.41 -3.37 17.20
C GLU A 219 20.74 -2.79 15.84
N SER A 220 22.06 -2.74 15.45
CA SER A 220 22.47 -2.30 14.13
C SER A 220 21.96 -3.24 13.06
N ARG A 221 22.09 -4.55 13.26
CA ARG A 221 21.60 -5.57 12.32
C ARG A 221 20.07 -5.50 12.17
N LYS A 222 19.31 -5.40 13.27
CA LYS A 222 17.85 -5.25 13.23
C LYS A 222 17.43 -3.98 12.47
N LEU A 223 18.14 -2.88 12.68
CA LEU A 223 17.87 -1.64 11.95
C LEU A 223 18.14 -1.83 10.46
N ASP A 224 19.27 -2.41 10.09
CA ASP A 224 19.64 -2.62 8.68
C ASP A 224 18.64 -3.55 7.97
N GLU A 225 18.15 -4.61 8.64
CA GLU A 225 17.07 -5.46 8.13
C GLU A 225 15.78 -4.66 7.87
N MET A 226 15.38 -3.79 8.80
CA MET A 226 14.22 -2.91 8.61
C MET A 226 14.43 -1.95 7.44
N MET A 227 15.64 -1.37 7.30
CA MET A 227 15.95 -0.43 6.23
C MET A 227 15.95 -1.10 4.85
N ILE A 228 16.38 -2.36 4.75
CA ILE A 228 16.33 -3.16 3.51
C ILE A 228 14.89 -3.51 3.16
N SER A 229 14.12 -4.05 4.10
CA SER A 229 12.72 -4.45 3.86
C SER A 229 11.82 -3.26 3.49
N GLY A 230 12.15 -2.06 3.97
CA GLY A 230 11.42 -0.84 3.64
C GLY A 230 11.67 -0.28 2.23
N LYS A 231 12.71 -0.75 1.52
CA LYS A 231 13.01 -0.30 0.14
C LYS A 231 12.12 -0.97 -0.91
N GLU A 232 11.68 -2.19 -0.67
CA GLU A 232 10.93 -3.00 -1.62
C GLU A 232 9.45 -3.08 -1.21
N ILE A 233 8.66 -2.06 -1.52
CA ILE A 233 7.22 -2.22 -1.56
C ILE A 233 6.83 -2.34 -3.03
N PRO A 234 6.57 -3.57 -3.53
CA PRO A 234 6.16 -3.77 -4.91
C PRO A 234 4.75 -3.20 -5.12
N ASP A 235 4.45 -2.77 -6.35
CA ASP A 235 3.10 -2.33 -6.71
C ASP A 235 2.09 -3.47 -6.43
N PRO A 236 1.08 -3.26 -5.57
CA PRO A 236 0.05 -4.26 -5.29
C PRO A 236 -0.66 -4.76 -6.55
N ALA A 237 -0.73 -3.94 -7.61
CA ALA A 237 -1.33 -4.33 -8.87
C ALA A 237 -0.60 -5.49 -9.57
N VAL A 238 0.71 -5.65 -9.33
CA VAL A 238 1.50 -6.78 -9.83
C VAL A 238 1.09 -8.09 -9.15
N PHE A 239 0.49 -8.00 -7.96
CA PHE A 239 0.05 -9.12 -7.14
C PHE A 239 -1.48 -9.30 -7.15
N ALA A 240 -2.18 -8.73 -8.11
CA ALA A 240 -3.63 -8.87 -8.23
C ALA A 240 -4.07 -10.36 -8.30
N ASP A 241 -3.21 -11.22 -8.84
CA ASP A 241 -3.44 -12.67 -8.92
C ASP A 241 -2.83 -13.44 -7.71
N ASP A 242 -1.93 -12.84 -6.94
CA ASP A 242 -1.36 -13.40 -5.69
C ASP A 242 -1.17 -12.31 -4.62
N PRO A 243 -2.24 -11.83 -3.99
CA PRO A 243 -2.16 -10.83 -2.93
C PRO A 243 -1.40 -11.30 -1.67
N GLU A 244 -1.31 -12.61 -1.44
CA GLU A 244 -0.51 -13.17 -0.33
C GLU A 244 0.99 -12.94 -0.56
N ALA A 245 1.46 -12.96 -1.82
CA ALA A 245 2.84 -12.62 -2.14
C ALA A 245 3.15 -11.16 -1.78
N TYR A 246 2.22 -10.23 -2.07
CA TYR A 246 2.35 -8.83 -1.64
C TYR A 246 2.47 -8.70 -0.13
N MET A 247 1.61 -9.38 0.61
CA MET A 247 1.61 -9.37 2.09
C MET A 247 2.91 -9.95 2.66
N ARG A 248 3.42 -11.05 2.07
CA ARG A 248 4.72 -11.63 2.48
C ARG A 248 5.89 -10.69 2.25
N LEU A 249 5.90 -9.98 1.11
CA LEU A 249 6.98 -9.05 0.73
C LEU A 249 6.95 -7.75 1.53
N THR A 250 5.78 -7.26 1.90
CA THR A 250 5.64 -6.04 2.70
C THR A 250 5.81 -6.26 4.21
N GLY A 251 5.99 -7.51 4.64
CA GLY A 251 6.13 -7.87 6.07
C GLY A 251 4.81 -7.77 6.85
N MET A 252 3.70 -7.62 6.17
CA MET A 252 2.36 -7.64 6.74
C MET A 252 1.93 -9.11 6.96
N LYS A 253 2.38 -9.72 8.05
CA LYS A 253 1.95 -11.06 8.50
C LYS A 253 0.89 -10.92 9.55
#